data_e4b505f7565daf96afdf8de7a283c7b9
#
_entry.id   e4b505f7565daf96afdf8de7a283c7b9
#
_cell.length_a   1.000
_cell.length_b   1.000
_cell.length_c   1.000
_cell.angle_alpha   90.00
_cell.angle_beta   90.00
_cell.angle_gamma   90.00
#
_symmetry.space_group_name_H-M   'P 1'
#
loop_
_entity.id
_entity.type
_entity.pdbx_description
1 polymer ?
#
loop_
_entity_poly.entity_id
_entity_poly.type
_entity_poly.pdbx_seq_one_letter_code
_entity_poly.pdbx_strand_id
1 'polypeptide(L)'
;MKKTIKTLAVIGLAAALVAGLSSCGEEKKSDVKKIQVAHTSYYKPYDFVNEAGESDGFEVAVLKEVDKLLPQYEFVYNPTSDDDLLIGVLQGKYDVGTKGVWKTAEREKKYVFPKNPIGASVIGIVVRTEITDKVNDLPSFAKYSGKLVPIGAQNAMYNVIDEYNKANPDAQVNLIAGDSFEAQAGDAYVWVTEGRYDAFVDIKLSYQNNVEKEGAPYGSFKGKLTYIPYKGIPTWPLFNIKNKEFADAYDEAIQKLIAAGTVSRLAIEYFGEDVSALQ
;
A
#
# COMPACT_ATOMS: atom_id res chain seq x y z
N MET A 1 5.86 -79.99 -47.53
CA MET A 1 4.56 -80.31 -48.19
C MET A 1 3.80 -79.01 -48.38
N LYS A 2 3.71 -78.58 -49.62
CA LYS A 2 2.47 -78.27 -50.36
C LYS A 2 1.68 -77.13 -49.72
N LYS A 3 1.24 -76.08 -50.33
CA LYS A 3 1.09 -75.61 -51.75
C LYS A 3 0.44 -74.22 -51.58
N THR A 4 0.96 -73.24 -52.29
CA THR A 4 0.31 -72.60 -53.48
C THR A 4 -1.08 -71.97 -53.17
N ILE A 5 -1.46 -70.81 -53.60
CA ILE A 5 -1.41 -70.16 -54.93
C ILE A 5 -2.13 -68.80 -54.76
N LYS A 6 -1.61 -67.73 -55.31
CA LYS A 6 -2.21 -66.78 -56.22
C LYS A 6 -3.65 -66.28 -55.96
N THR A 7 -3.94 -64.98 -56.11
CA THR A 7 -4.15 -64.25 -57.37
C THR A 7 -4.54 -62.83 -57.04
N LEU A 8 -3.87 -61.82 -57.48
CA LEU A 8 -4.24 -60.84 -58.54
C LEU A 8 -5.69 -60.28 -58.45
N ALA A 9 -5.81 -59.03 -58.37
CA ALA A 9 -6.08 -57.99 -59.41
C ALA A 9 -6.87 -56.84 -58.77
N VAL A 10 -6.38 -55.69 -58.85
CA VAL A 10 -6.53 -54.63 -59.84
C VAL A 10 -7.80 -53.77 -59.65
N ILE A 11 -7.53 -52.47 -59.72
CA ILE A 11 -8.37 -51.34 -60.10
C ILE A 11 -9.19 -50.68 -58.99
N GLY A 12 -8.84 -49.41 -58.80
CA GLY A 12 -9.72 -48.34 -58.68
C GLY A 12 -9.09 -47.05 -58.15
N LEU A 13 -8.54 -46.34 -59.10
CA LEU A 13 -8.18 -44.96 -58.99
C LEU A 13 -9.40 -44.12 -58.66
N ALA A 14 -9.42 -43.44 -57.50
CA ALA A 14 -10.21 -42.27 -57.34
C ALA A 14 -9.46 -41.33 -56.37
N ALA A 15 -8.75 -40.40 -56.94
CA ALA A 15 -8.26 -39.20 -56.29
C ALA A 15 -9.46 -38.38 -55.85
N ALA A 16 -9.48 -37.97 -54.59
CA ALA A 16 -10.19 -36.78 -54.19
C ALA A 16 -9.38 -36.09 -53.11
N LEU A 17 -8.79 -34.98 -53.47
CA LEU A 17 -8.31 -33.94 -52.64
C LEU A 17 -9.34 -33.60 -51.54
N VAL A 18 -8.98 -33.80 -50.30
CA VAL A 18 -9.45 -32.98 -49.19
C VAL A 18 -8.19 -32.54 -48.43
N ALA A 19 -7.49 -31.57 -48.96
CA ALA A 19 -6.63 -30.72 -48.18
C ALA A 19 -7.55 -29.85 -47.30
N GLY A 20 -8.10 -30.45 -46.28
CA GLY A 20 -8.78 -29.74 -45.19
C GLY A 20 -7.72 -28.98 -44.42
N LEU A 21 -7.79 -27.68 -44.53
CA LEU A 21 -7.11 -26.69 -43.73
C LEU A 21 -7.37 -26.93 -42.26
N SER A 22 -6.61 -27.80 -41.63
CA SER A 22 -6.44 -27.76 -40.16
C SER A 22 -5.36 -26.72 -39.90
N SER A 23 -5.72 -25.46 -40.06
CA SER A 23 -5.04 -24.38 -39.40
C SER A 23 -5.42 -24.48 -37.94
N CYS A 24 -4.82 -25.40 -37.20
CA CYS A 24 -4.64 -25.24 -35.78
C CYS A 24 -3.76 -24.00 -35.63
N GLY A 25 -4.41 -22.84 -35.44
CA GLY A 25 -3.74 -21.72 -34.83
C GLY A 25 -3.26 -22.22 -33.49
N GLU A 26 -1.97 -22.52 -33.38
CA GLU A 26 -1.32 -22.47 -32.05
C GLU A 26 -1.62 -21.09 -31.53
N GLU A 27 -2.61 -20.98 -30.63
CA GLU A 27 -2.64 -19.90 -29.66
C GLU A 27 -1.27 -19.94 -29.01
N LYS A 28 -0.39 -19.00 -29.39
CA LYS A 28 0.80 -18.70 -28.62
C LYS A 28 0.28 -18.47 -27.20
N LYS A 29 0.46 -19.44 -26.29
CA LYS A 29 0.40 -19.19 -24.86
C LYS A 29 1.34 -18.01 -24.67
N SER A 30 0.79 -16.83 -24.45
CA SER A 30 1.58 -15.68 -24.03
C SER A 30 2.28 -16.15 -22.75
N ASP A 31 3.62 -16.12 -22.76
CA ASP A 31 4.38 -16.43 -21.56
C ASP A 31 3.93 -15.44 -20.48
N VAL A 32 3.17 -15.93 -19.49
CA VAL A 32 2.69 -15.13 -18.37
C VAL A 32 3.92 -14.69 -17.58
N LYS A 33 4.14 -13.38 -17.51
CA LYS A 33 5.30 -12.82 -16.80
C LYS A 33 5.03 -12.82 -15.30
N LYS A 34 5.91 -13.45 -14.52
CA LYS A 34 5.85 -13.39 -13.06
C LYS A 34 6.28 -12.03 -12.56
N ILE A 35 5.47 -11.45 -11.69
CA ILE A 35 5.71 -10.18 -11.02
C ILE A 35 6.00 -10.46 -9.55
N GLN A 36 7.19 -10.09 -9.09
CA GLN A 36 7.60 -10.25 -7.70
C GLN A 36 7.07 -9.05 -6.88
N VAL A 37 6.06 -9.30 -6.05
CA VAL A 37 5.44 -8.31 -5.18
C VAL A 37 6.04 -8.42 -3.79
N ALA A 38 6.75 -7.41 -3.32
CA ALA A 38 7.21 -7.33 -1.93
C ALA A 38 6.19 -6.59 -1.07
N HIS A 39 5.94 -7.06 0.14
CA HIS A 39 5.11 -6.38 1.12
C HIS A 39 5.64 -6.63 2.53
N THR A 40 5.27 -5.76 3.49
CA THR A 40 5.66 -6.00 4.88
C THR A 40 4.89 -7.17 5.48
N SER A 41 5.51 -7.87 6.43
CA SER A 41 4.91 -9.06 7.05
C SER A 41 4.08 -8.76 8.30
N TYR A 42 4.06 -7.51 8.79
CA TYR A 42 3.57 -7.16 10.14
C TYR A 42 2.72 -5.88 10.23
N TYR A 43 2.55 -5.13 9.14
CA TYR A 43 1.87 -3.82 9.16
C TYR A 43 0.36 -3.96 8.94
N LYS A 44 -0.35 -4.56 9.91
CA LYS A 44 -1.83 -4.67 9.90
C LYS A 44 -2.49 -3.29 9.99
N PRO A 45 -3.60 -3.06 9.24
CA PRO A 45 -4.23 -3.92 8.26
C PRO A 45 -3.76 -3.68 6.81
N TYR A 46 -2.68 -2.89 6.58
CA TYR A 46 -2.19 -2.60 5.22
C TYR A 46 -1.61 -3.84 4.55
N ASP A 47 -0.57 -4.42 5.15
CA ASP A 47 0.20 -5.54 4.63
C ASP A 47 0.70 -6.42 5.77
N PHE A 48 0.40 -7.69 5.75
CA PHE A 48 0.84 -8.62 6.79
C PHE A 48 0.79 -10.08 6.30
N VAL A 49 1.33 -10.96 7.10
CA VAL A 49 1.12 -12.41 6.97
C VAL A 49 0.08 -12.82 7.99
N ASN A 50 -0.99 -13.49 7.53
CA ASN A 50 -2.07 -13.96 8.40
C ASN A 50 -1.66 -15.22 9.19
N GLU A 51 -2.55 -15.72 10.06
CA GLU A 51 -2.29 -16.89 10.91
C GLU A 51 -2.10 -18.18 10.11
N ALA A 52 -2.60 -18.24 8.87
CA ALA A 52 -2.38 -19.35 7.96
C ALA A 52 -1.04 -19.27 7.21
N GLY A 53 -0.24 -18.21 7.44
CA GLY A 53 1.03 -17.98 6.76
C GLY A 53 0.88 -17.37 5.36
N GLU A 54 -0.28 -16.84 5.03
CA GLU A 54 -0.57 -16.26 3.71
C GLU A 54 -0.42 -14.73 3.72
N SER A 55 -0.02 -14.18 2.58
CA SER A 55 0.01 -12.73 2.35
C SER A 55 -1.40 -12.14 2.36
N ASP A 56 -1.64 -11.17 3.22
CA ASP A 56 -2.94 -10.56 3.47
C ASP A 56 -2.80 -9.06 3.80
N GLY A 57 -3.90 -8.35 3.89
CA GLY A 57 -3.98 -6.92 4.16
C GLY A 57 -4.61 -6.16 3.00
N PHE A 58 -4.96 -4.90 3.27
CA PHE A 58 -5.68 -4.05 2.33
C PHE A 58 -4.95 -3.89 0.99
N GLU A 59 -3.66 -3.50 1.01
CA GLU A 59 -2.90 -3.27 -0.21
C GLU A 59 -2.63 -4.58 -0.97
N VAL A 60 -2.39 -5.68 -0.23
CA VAL A 60 -2.29 -7.03 -0.83
C VAL A 60 -3.62 -7.45 -1.47
N ALA A 61 -4.76 -7.20 -0.83
CA ALA A 61 -6.07 -7.52 -1.37
C ALA A 61 -6.37 -6.70 -2.64
N VAL A 62 -6.03 -5.40 -2.65
CA VAL A 62 -6.16 -4.57 -3.86
C VAL A 62 -5.27 -5.10 -4.99
N LEU A 63 -4.03 -5.46 -4.70
CA LEU A 63 -3.13 -6.03 -5.71
C LEU A 63 -3.61 -7.40 -6.23
N LYS A 64 -4.26 -8.22 -5.41
CA LYS A 64 -4.92 -9.46 -5.86
C LYS A 64 -6.08 -9.18 -6.84
N GLU A 65 -6.82 -8.09 -6.65
CA GLU A 65 -7.85 -7.67 -7.61
C GLU A 65 -7.24 -7.09 -8.89
N VAL A 66 -6.12 -6.37 -8.80
CA VAL A 66 -5.36 -5.90 -9.97
C VAL A 66 -4.85 -7.08 -10.81
N ASP A 67 -4.29 -8.12 -10.17
CA ASP A 67 -3.80 -9.33 -10.82
C ASP A 67 -4.87 -9.99 -11.70
N LYS A 68 -6.11 -10.08 -11.21
CA LYS A 68 -7.25 -10.63 -11.98
C LYS A 68 -7.56 -9.85 -13.25
N LEU A 69 -7.22 -8.58 -13.32
CA LEU A 69 -7.44 -7.71 -14.49
C LEU A 69 -6.27 -7.70 -15.48
N LEU A 70 -5.15 -8.32 -15.12
CA LEU A 70 -3.90 -8.32 -15.89
C LEU A 70 -3.45 -9.75 -16.24
N PRO A 71 -4.18 -10.48 -17.11
CA PRO A 71 -3.95 -11.91 -17.38
C PRO A 71 -2.58 -12.23 -18.01
N GLN A 72 -1.83 -11.22 -18.48
CA GLN A 72 -0.46 -11.33 -18.97
C GLN A 72 0.58 -11.41 -17.83
N TYR A 73 0.17 -11.20 -16.56
CA TYR A 73 1.01 -11.24 -15.38
C TYR A 73 0.51 -12.30 -14.39
N GLU A 74 1.39 -12.77 -13.53
CA GLU A 74 1.12 -13.63 -12.37
C GLU A 74 1.84 -13.02 -11.17
N PHE A 75 1.12 -12.57 -10.15
CA PHE A 75 1.71 -11.92 -8.99
C PHE A 75 2.17 -12.97 -7.96
N VAL A 76 3.44 -12.88 -7.59
CA VAL A 76 4.08 -13.72 -6.56
C VAL A 76 4.39 -12.85 -5.36
N TYR A 77 3.71 -13.10 -4.23
CA TYR A 77 3.83 -12.30 -3.02
C TYR A 77 5.02 -12.74 -2.16
N ASN A 78 5.82 -11.78 -1.73
CA ASN A 78 7.04 -11.98 -0.96
C ASN A 78 6.99 -11.11 0.30
N PRO A 79 6.55 -11.66 1.45
CA PRO A 79 6.60 -10.95 2.72
C PRO A 79 8.04 -10.72 3.15
N THR A 80 8.36 -9.48 3.60
CA THR A 80 9.72 -9.09 3.94
C THR A 80 9.74 -7.94 4.97
N SER A 81 10.93 -7.47 5.33
CA SER A 81 11.09 -6.27 6.17
C SER A 81 10.96 -4.99 5.33
N ASP A 82 10.78 -3.85 5.99
CA ASP A 82 10.68 -2.53 5.37
C ASP A 82 11.91 -2.19 4.53
N ASP A 83 13.10 -2.42 5.10
CA ASP A 83 14.38 -2.10 4.46
C ASP A 83 14.64 -3.02 3.28
N ASP A 84 14.44 -4.32 3.44
CA ASP A 84 14.60 -5.30 2.37
C ASP A 84 13.62 -5.07 1.22
N LEU A 85 12.40 -4.59 1.50
CA LEU A 85 11.43 -4.21 0.49
C LEU A 85 11.97 -3.05 -0.36
N LEU A 86 12.33 -1.95 0.28
CA LEU A 86 12.79 -0.75 -0.43
C LEU A 86 14.08 -1.04 -1.23
N ILE A 87 15.07 -1.67 -0.60
CA ILE A 87 16.32 -2.04 -1.26
C ILE A 87 16.06 -3.06 -2.38
N GLY A 88 15.24 -4.07 -2.13
CA GLY A 88 14.93 -5.12 -3.09
C GLY A 88 14.21 -4.60 -4.33
N VAL A 89 13.25 -3.67 -4.18
CA VAL A 89 12.62 -3.01 -5.34
C VAL A 89 13.62 -2.14 -6.07
N LEU A 90 14.46 -1.36 -5.37
CA LEU A 90 15.47 -0.51 -6.00
C LEU A 90 16.46 -1.32 -6.84
N GLN A 91 16.91 -2.46 -6.34
CA GLN A 91 17.86 -3.35 -7.01
C GLN A 91 17.22 -4.23 -8.09
N GLY A 92 15.88 -4.32 -8.14
CA GLY A 92 15.15 -5.17 -9.09
C GLY A 92 15.03 -6.63 -8.66
N LYS A 93 15.22 -6.95 -7.38
CA LYS A 93 14.85 -8.24 -6.79
C LYS A 93 13.33 -8.41 -6.78
N TYR A 94 12.63 -7.31 -6.52
CA TYR A 94 11.18 -7.22 -6.60
C TYR A 94 10.77 -6.22 -7.67
N ASP A 95 9.66 -6.49 -8.35
CA ASP A 95 9.11 -5.63 -9.40
C ASP A 95 8.33 -4.46 -8.82
N VAL A 96 7.63 -4.71 -7.72
CA VAL A 96 6.79 -3.76 -7.01
C VAL A 96 6.84 -4.03 -5.51
N GLY A 97 6.69 -2.98 -4.72
CA GLY A 97 6.60 -3.06 -3.26
C GLY A 97 5.44 -2.24 -2.71
N THR A 98 4.83 -2.71 -1.61
CA THR A 98 3.75 -2.03 -0.91
C THR A 98 3.92 -2.12 0.61
N LYS A 99 3.68 -1.01 1.30
CA LYS A 99 3.82 -0.85 2.76
C LYS A 99 3.21 0.47 3.28
N GLY A 100 2.10 0.91 2.71
CA GLY A 100 1.55 2.24 3.03
C GLY A 100 2.50 3.37 2.59
N VAL A 101 3.12 3.26 1.41
CA VAL A 101 4.19 4.18 0.99
C VAL A 101 3.64 5.54 0.63
N TRP A 102 4.15 6.59 1.26
CA TRP A 102 3.91 7.97 0.86
C TRP A 102 4.86 8.38 -0.25
N LYS A 103 4.32 9.08 -1.24
CA LYS A 103 5.10 9.62 -2.35
C LYS A 103 5.86 10.86 -1.88
N THR A 104 7.16 10.87 -2.13
CA THR A 104 8.04 12.00 -1.83
C THR A 104 8.99 12.25 -3.00
N ALA A 105 9.47 13.49 -3.16
CA ALA A 105 10.41 13.86 -4.22
C ALA A 105 11.68 12.99 -4.21
N GLU A 106 12.16 12.56 -3.05
CA GLU A 106 13.33 11.68 -2.94
C GLU A 106 13.05 10.26 -3.39
N ARG A 107 11.83 9.75 -3.12
CA ARG A 107 11.41 8.43 -3.59
C ARG A 107 11.15 8.42 -5.08
N GLU A 108 10.59 9.48 -5.66
CA GLU A 108 10.36 9.62 -7.10
C GLU A 108 11.64 9.60 -7.93
N LYS A 109 12.80 9.94 -7.36
CA LYS A 109 14.11 9.81 -8.00
C LYS A 109 14.58 8.37 -8.12
N LYS A 110 14.05 7.46 -7.30
CA LYS A 110 14.54 6.08 -7.14
C LYS A 110 13.56 5.04 -7.66
N TYR A 111 12.27 5.34 -7.67
CA TYR A 111 11.19 4.42 -7.99
C TYR A 111 10.22 5.05 -8.97
N VAL A 112 9.50 4.23 -9.71
CA VAL A 112 8.32 4.67 -10.44
C VAL A 112 7.11 4.61 -9.51
N PHE A 113 6.36 5.69 -9.46
CA PHE A 113 5.05 5.77 -8.81
C PHE A 113 3.96 5.83 -9.87
N PRO A 114 2.88 5.06 -9.73
CA PRO A 114 1.73 5.16 -10.61
C PRO A 114 1.00 6.49 -10.38
N LYS A 115 0.05 6.81 -11.25
CA LYS A 115 -0.76 8.03 -11.13
C LYS A 115 -1.78 7.89 -10.01
N ASN A 116 -2.42 6.71 -9.94
CA ASN A 116 -3.48 6.44 -8.98
C ASN A 116 -2.91 5.79 -7.71
N PRO A 117 -3.24 6.31 -6.52
CA PRO A 117 -2.87 5.68 -5.26
C PRO A 117 -3.58 4.34 -5.08
N ILE A 118 -3.05 3.51 -4.20
CA ILE A 118 -3.68 2.25 -3.80
C ILE A 118 -4.63 2.43 -2.61
N GLY A 119 -4.34 3.43 -1.77
CA GLY A 119 -5.10 3.72 -0.56
C GLY A 119 -4.69 5.03 0.07
N ALA A 120 -4.95 5.20 1.36
CA ALA A 120 -4.54 6.36 2.12
C ALA A 120 -4.23 6.00 3.59
N SER A 121 -3.37 6.80 4.21
CA SER A 121 -3.15 6.83 5.66
C SER A 121 -3.80 8.08 6.23
N VAL A 122 -4.53 7.96 7.34
CA VAL A 122 -5.07 9.13 8.04
C VAL A 122 -4.02 9.65 9.00
N ILE A 123 -3.55 10.87 8.79
CA ILE A 123 -2.62 11.57 9.69
C ILE A 123 -3.40 12.53 10.60
N GLY A 124 -2.95 12.68 11.83
CA GLY A 124 -3.54 13.57 12.81
C GLY A 124 -2.60 13.89 13.96
N ILE A 125 -3.16 14.43 15.02
CA ILE A 125 -2.44 14.70 16.25
C ILE A 125 -3.02 13.89 17.41
N VAL A 126 -2.17 13.39 18.28
CA VAL A 126 -2.54 12.77 19.54
C VAL A 126 -2.35 13.81 20.64
N VAL A 127 -3.40 14.07 21.40
CA VAL A 127 -3.41 15.04 22.49
C VAL A 127 -3.91 14.40 23.78
N ARG A 128 -3.71 15.06 24.94
CA ARG A 128 -4.42 14.66 26.16
C ARG A 128 -5.91 14.89 26.00
N THR A 129 -6.72 13.94 26.46
CA THR A 129 -8.20 14.06 26.41
C THR A 129 -8.72 15.28 27.17
N GLU A 130 -8.04 15.71 28.24
CA GLU A 130 -8.42 16.87 29.05
C GLU A 130 -8.37 18.22 28.31
N ILE A 131 -7.71 18.33 27.16
CA ILE A 131 -7.65 19.58 26.39
C ILE A 131 -8.56 19.56 25.15
N THR A 132 -9.33 18.51 24.91
CA THR A 132 -10.15 18.38 23.70
C THR A 132 -11.33 19.36 23.62
N ASP A 133 -11.70 20.01 24.71
CA ASP A 133 -12.62 21.15 24.72
C ASP A 133 -12.04 22.40 24.01
N LYS A 134 -10.71 22.52 23.95
CA LYS A 134 -9.98 23.62 23.32
C LYS A 134 -9.31 23.24 22.02
N VAL A 135 -8.96 21.95 21.86
CA VAL A 135 -8.22 21.40 20.74
C VAL A 135 -9.01 20.24 20.12
N ASN A 136 -9.68 20.49 19.00
CA ASN A 136 -10.50 19.50 18.31
C ASN A 136 -10.12 19.33 16.82
N ASP A 137 -9.16 20.13 16.35
CA ASP A 137 -8.55 20.04 15.01
C ASP A 137 -7.14 20.66 15.03
N LEU A 138 -6.43 20.57 13.91
CA LEU A 138 -5.08 21.15 13.80
C LEU A 138 -5.07 22.69 13.90
N PRO A 139 -6.04 23.45 13.30
CA PRO A 139 -6.15 24.89 13.50
C PRO A 139 -6.37 25.32 14.96
N SER A 140 -7.21 24.62 15.71
CA SER A 140 -7.42 24.91 17.13
C SER A 140 -6.18 24.59 17.96
N PHE A 141 -5.44 23.54 17.64
CA PHE A 141 -4.14 23.24 18.26
C PHE A 141 -3.12 24.38 18.01
N ALA A 142 -3.04 24.88 16.77
CA ALA A 142 -2.20 26.01 16.45
C ALA A 142 -2.54 27.26 17.26
N LYS A 143 -3.83 27.60 17.40
CA LYS A 143 -4.33 28.71 18.24
C LYS A 143 -4.09 28.47 19.74
N TYR A 144 -4.14 27.23 20.19
CA TYR A 144 -3.81 26.84 21.55
C TYR A 144 -2.34 27.08 21.87
N SER A 145 -1.51 27.26 20.84
CA SER A 145 -0.04 27.44 20.94
C SER A 145 0.65 26.29 21.69
N GLY A 146 0.12 25.07 21.51
CA GLY A 146 0.60 23.87 22.18
C GLY A 146 2.00 23.48 21.72
N LYS A 147 2.74 22.79 22.59
CA LYS A 147 4.05 22.23 22.27
C LYS A 147 3.87 20.92 21.52
N LEU A 148 4.31 20.90 20.26
CA LEU A 148 4.37 19.69 19.46
C LEU A 148 5.68 18.94 19.73
N VAL A 149 5.61 17.60 19.83
CA VAL A 149 6.82 16.76 19.86
C VAL A 149 7.62 17.03 18.58
N PRO A 150 8.94 17.30 18.65
CA PRO A 150 9.77 17.55 17.50
C PRO A 150 9.71 16.39 16.48
N ILE A 151 9.64 16.73 15.20
CA ILE A 151 9.59 15.76 14.10
C ILE A 151 10.89 15.85 13.30
N GLY A 152 11.53 14.73 13.00
CA GLY A 152 12.72 14.73 12.14
C GLY A 152 12.45 15.40 10.79
N ALA A 153 13.31 16.33 10.36
CA ALA A 153 13.10 17.07 9.12
C ALA A 153 13.01 16.19 7.85
N GLN A 154 13.55 14.96 7.92
CA GLN A 154 13.45 13.97 6.83
C GLN A 154 12.18 13.10 6.92
N ASN A 155 11.40 13.22 7.98
CA ASN A 155 10.15 12.51 8.14
C ASN A 155 9.06 13.14 7.26
N ALA A 156 8.29 12.31 6.56
CA ALA A 156 7.20 12.80 5.71
C ALA A 156 6.12 13.56 6.50
N MET A 157 5.92 13.23 7.78
CA MET A 157 4.99 13.96 8.67
C MET A 157 5.43 15.41 8.90
N TYR A 158 6.74 15.68 8.94
CA TYR A 158 7.28 17.04 9.02
C TYR A 158 6.77 17.88 7.84
N ASN A 159 6.89 17.35 6.63
CA ASN A 159 6.45 18.05 5.43
C ASN A 159 4.95 18.35 5.45
N VAL A 160 4.13 17.44 6.00
CA VAL A 160 2.67 17.64 6.10
C VAL A 160 2.33 18.83 7.00
N ILE A 161 3.02 18.97 8.14
CA ILE A 161 2.81 20.11 9.06
C ILE A 161 3.44 21.39 8.51
N ASP A 162 4.58 21.31 7.84
CA ASP A 162 5.21 22.45 7.16
C ASP A 162 4.32 23.00 6.03
N GLU A 163 3.69 22.14 5.23
CA GLU A 163 2.70 22.52 4.22
C GLU A 163 1.46 23.18 4.86
N TYR A 164 0.96 22.62 5.98
CA TYR A 164 -0.11 23.25 6.75
C TYR A 164 0.29 24.68 7.17
N ASN A 165 1.48 24.85 7.75
CA ASN A 165 1.99 26.14 8.21
C ASN A 165 2.12 27.16 7.08
N LYS A 166 2.61 26.73 5.91
CA LYS A 166 2.70 27.58 4.71
C LYS A 166 1.33 28.04 4.21
N ALA A 167 0.34 27.16 4.28
CA ALA A 167 -1.04 27.46 3.88
C ALA A 167 -1.82 28.31 4.92
N ASN A 168 -1.36 28.35 6.18
CA ASN A 168 -2.04 28.99 7.29
C ASN A 168 -1.09 29.92 8.09
N PRO A 169 -0.59 31.03 7.49
CA PRO A 169 0.44 31.88 8.12
C PRO A 169 -0.01 32.49 9.45
N ASP A 170 -1.32 32.72 9.64
CA ASP A 170 -1.89 33.32 10.85
C ASP A 170 -2.26 32.28 11.93
N ALA A 171 -2.08 30.99 11.65
CA ALA A 171 -2.43 29.89 12.55
C ALA A 171 -1.42 28.75 12.43
N GLN A 172 -0.14 29.06 12.57
CA GLN A 172 0.94 28.07 12.43
C GLN A 172 1.08 27.22 13.69
N VAL A 173 1.29 25.93 13.49
CA VAL A 173 1.78 25.02 14.52
C VAL A 173 3.26 25.30 14.76
N ASN A 174 3.68 25.34 16.02
CA ASN A 174 5.10 25.48 16.36
C ASN A 174 5.85 24.19 16.02
N LEU A 175 6.26 24.09 14.75
CA LEU A 175 6.97 22.92 14.19
C LEU A 175 8.47 23.06 14.46
N ILE A 176 9.00 22.18 15.28
CA ILE A 176 10.43 22.11 15.58
C ILE A 176 11.00 20.90 14.83
N ALA A 177 12.04 21.13 14.04
CA ALA A 177 12.82 20.05 13.46
C ALA A 177 13.55 19.32 14.59
N GLY A 178 13.24 18.03 14.78
CA GLY A 178 14.02 17.18 15.65
C GLY A 178 15.41 16.94 15.05
N ASP A 179 16.43 16.83 15.90
CA ASP A 179 17.67 16.19 15.51
C ASP A 179 17.38 14.76 15.05
N SER A 180 18.38 14.04 14.53
CA SER A 180 18.30 12.66 14.05
C SER A 180 17.73 11.64 15.07
N PHE A 181 17.40 12.08 16.28
CA PHE A 181 16.68 11.32 17.28
C PHE A 181 15.17 11.42 16.99
N GLU A 182 14.69 10.51 16.16
CA GLU A 182 13.25 10.26 16.08
C GLU A 182 12.79 9.76 17.44
N ALA A 183 11.95 10.57 18.12
CA ALA A 183 11.22 10.06 19.24
C ALA A 183 10.49 8.78 18.81
N GLN A 184 10.81 7.66 19.41
CA GLN A 184 10.05 6.44 19.19
C GLN A 184 8.57 6.79 19.49
N ALA A 185 7.64 6.32 18.70
CA ALA A 185 6.22 6.63 18.92
C ALA A 185 5.82 6.37 20.39
N GLY A 186 6.40 5.33 21.01
CA GLY A 186 6.22 5.03 22.43
C GLY A 186 6.60 6.15 23.38
N ASP A 187 7.74 6.79 23.15
CA ASP A 187 8.19 7.92 23.97
C ASP A 187 7.25 9.11 23.81
N ALA A 188 6.74 9.36 22.60
CA ALA A 188 5.80 10.45 22.33
C ALA A 188 4.47 10.27 23.10
N TYR A 189 3.92 9.05 23.17
CA TYR A 189 2.73 8.75 23.98
C TYR A 189 2.94 9.08 25.47
N VAL A 190 4.10 8.67 26.00
CA VAL A 190 4.47 8.96 27.40
C VAL A 190 4.61 10.46 27.61
N TRP A 191 5.37 11.17 26.78
CA TRP A 191 5.63 12.59 26.91
C TRP A 191 4.38 13.46 26.84
N VAL A 192 3.42 13.10 25.97
CA VAL A 192 2.14 13.81 25.88
C VAL A 192 1.28 13.49 27.11
N THR A 193 1.23 12.24 27.56
CA THR A 193 0.47 11.86 28.78
C THR A 193 1.01 12.57 30.02
N GLU A 194 2.32 12.75 30.14
CA GLU A 194 2.99 13.44 31.24
C GLU A 194 2.94 14.98 31.14
N GLY A 195 2.40 15.54 30.04
CA GLY A 195 2.32 16.98 29.81
C GLY A 195 3.66 17.64 29.44
N ARG A 196 4.67 16.85 29.08
CA ARG A 196 5.95 17.36 28.58
C ARG A 196 5.77 18.06 27.23
N TYR A 197 4.89 17.50 26.39
CA TYR A 197 4.37 18.07 25.15
C TYR A 197 2.85 18.03 25.17
N ASP A 198 2.20 18.84 24.34
CA ASP A 198 0.75 18.92 24.27
C ASP A 198 0.17 18.01 23.19
N ALA A 199 0.96 17.76 22.13
CA ALA A 199 0.59 16.85 21.04
C ALA A 199 1.81 16.20 20.39
N PHE A 200 1.56 15.10 19.67
CA PHE A 200 2.47 14.61 18.62
C PHE A 200 1.69 14.19 17.38
N VAL A 201 2.37 14.20 16.23
CA VAL A 201 1.79 13.78 14.94
C VAL A 201 1.89 12.28 14.83
N ASP A 202 0.78 11.62 14.50
CA ASP A 202 0.73 10.18 14.33
C ASP A 202 -0.23 9.78 13.20
N ILE A 203 -0.14 8.52 12.76
CA ILE A 203 -1.10 7.90 11.87
C ILE A 203 -2.21 7.26 12.72
N LYS A 204 -3.48 7.41 12.33
CA LYS A 204 -4.63 6.87 13.04
C LYS A 204 -4.46 5.39 13.40
N LEU A 205 -3.98 4.60 12.45
CA LEU A 205 -3.75 3.18 12.68
C LEU A 205 -2.67 2.90 13.71
N SER A 206 -1.59 3.70 13.74
CA SER A 206 -0.55 3.60 14.77
C SER A 206 -1.15 3.83 16.15
N TYR A 207 -1.92 4.90 16.33
CA TYR A 207 -2.62 5.17 17.57
C TYR A 207 -3.58 4.04 17.97
N GLN A 208 -4.37 3.53 17.03
CA GLN A 208 -5.29 2.42 17.30
C GLN A 208 -4.57 1.17 17.78
N ASN A 209 -3.47 0.78 17.12
CA ASN A 209 -2.70 -0.39 17.48
C ASN A 209 -1.92 -0.23 18.80
N ASN A 210 -1.48 0.99 19.10
CA ASN A 210 -0.64 1.26 20.27
C ASN A 210 -1.44 1.61 21.53
N VAL A 211 -2.65 2.18 21.39
CA VAL A 211 -3.44 2.70 22.52
C VAL A 211 -4.83 2.08 22.62
N GLU A 212 -5.58 1.96 21.51
CA GLU A 212 -7.00 1.61 21.58
C GLU A 212 -7.29 0.12 21.58
N LYS A 213 -6.48 -0.66 20.86
CA LYS A 213 -6.64 -2.09 20.70
C LYS A 213 -6.50 -2.83 22.02
N GLU A 214 -7.22 -3.92 22.18
CA GLU A 214 -7.04 -4.82 23.33
C GLU A 214 -5.61 -5.37 23.33
N GLY A 215 -4.96 -5.30 24.51
CA GLY A 215 -3.55 -5.70 24.67
C GLY A 215 -2.53 -4.74 24.05
N ALA A 216 -2.95 -3.53 23.64
CA ALA A 216 -2.04 -2.53 23.09
C ALA A 216 -0.90 -2.17 24.07
N PRO A 217 0.34 -1.94 23.57
CA PRO A 217 1.51 -1.63 24.43
C PRO A 217 1.28 -0.44 25.36
N TYR A 218 0.53 0.55 24.92
CA TYR A 218 0.17 1.77 25.65
C TYR A 218 -1.31 1.82 25.99
N GLY A 219 -2.00 0.69 26.12
CA GLY A 219 -3.43 0.58 26.43
C GLY A 219 -3.82 1.24 27.76
N SER A 220 -2.87 1.43 28.70
CA SER A 220 -3.08 2.21 29.94
C SER A 220 -3.32 3.70 29.71
N PHE A 221 -3.06 4.22 28.51
CA PHE A 221 -3.33 5.60 28.11
C PHE A 221 -4.68 5.77 27.41
N LYS A 222 -5.40 4.67 27.14
CA LYS A 222 -6.77 4.73 26.62
C LYS A 222 -7.66 5.59 27.53
N GLY A 223 -8.36 6.55 26.93
CA GLY A 223 -9.16 7.54 27.63
C GLY A 223 -8.38 8.73 28.24
N LYS A 224 -7.05 8.65 28.32
CA LYS A 224 -6.17 9.79 28.67
C LYS A 224 -5.67 10.54 27.44
N LEU A 225 -5.54 9.83 26.33
CA LEU A 225 -5.15 10.36 25.03
C LEU A 225 -6.33 10.28 24.05
N THR A 226 -6.40 11.23 23.15
CA THR A 226 -7.38 11.31 22.08
C THR A 226 -6.65 11.57 20.76
N TYR A 227 -7.00 10.81 19.73
CA TYR A 227 -6.55 11.05 18.36
C TYR A 227 -7.49 12.02 17.65
N ILE A 228 -6.94 13.08 17.10
CA ILE A 228 -7.66 14.11 16.34
C ILE A 228 -7.19 14.01 14.88
N PRO A 229 -8.05 13.56 13.95
CA PRO A 229 -7.67 13.42 12.54
C PRO A 229 -7.43 14.80 11.90
N TYR A 230 -6.49 14.85 10.96
CA TYR A 230 -6.22 16.04 10.16
C TYR A 230 -6.59 15.83 8.69
N LYS A 231 -5.92 14.90 8.01
CA LYS A 231 -6.22 14.59 6.60
C LYS A 231 -5.78 13.17 6.20
N GLY A 232 -6.34 12.68 5.09
CA GLY A 232 -5.83 11.49 4.41
C GLY A 232 -4.57 11.82 3.60
N ILE A 233 -3.57 10.97 3.70
CA ILE A 233 -2.36 11.02 2.87
C ILE A 233 -2.40 9.82 1.95
N PRO A 234 -2.47 10.00 0.63
CA PRO A 234 -2.48 8.90 -0.30
C PRO A 234 -1.27 7.98 -0.15
N THR A 235 -1.49 6.68 -0.32
CA THR A 235 -0.43 5.66 -0.35
C THR A 235 -0.34 5.03 -1.74
N TRP A 236 0.87 4.67 -2.15
CA TRP A 236 1.14 4.10 -3.46
C TRP A 236 1.97 2.83 -3.36
N PRO A 237 1.78 1.86 -4.26
CA PRO A 237 2.81 0.88 -4.53
C PRO A 237 3.98 1.60 -5.21
N LEU A 238 5.20 1.18 -4.92
CA LEU A 238 6.40 1.66 -5.61
C LEU A 238 6.94 0.58 -6.53
N PHE A 239 7.29 0.96 -7.76
CA PHE A 239 7.77 0.04 -8.78
C PHE A 239 9.26 0.23 -9.02
N ASN A 240 9.96 -0.85 -9.38
CA ASN A 240 11.32 -0.71 -9.89
C ASN A 240 11.34 0.20 -11.11
N ILE A 241 12.36 1.03 -11.24
CA ILE A 241 12.46 2.04 -12.31
C ILE A 241 12.40 1.45 -13.73
N LYS A 242 12.73 0.16 -13.90
CA LYS A 242 12.66 -0.56 -15.18
C LYS A 242 11.26 -1.08 -15.50
N ASN A 243 10.32 -1.06 -14.54
CA ASN A 243 9.00 -1.64 -14.67
C ASN A 243 7.91 -0.60 -14.95
N LYS A 244 8.24 0.44 -15.73
CA LYS A 244 7.28 1.48 -16.09
C LYS A 244 6.04 0.93 -16.82
N GLU A 245 6.24 0.01 -17.74
CA GLU A 245 5.12 -0.63 -18.47
C GLU A 245 4.15 -1.35 -17.52
N PHE A 246 4.68 -2.05 -16.52
CA PHE A 246 3.84 -2.69 -15.51
C PHE A 246 3.15 -1.65 -14.61
N ALA A 247 3.81 -0.56 -14.24
CA ALA A 247 3.19 0.54 -13.49
C ALA A 247 2.05 1.21 -14.28
N ASP A 248 2.21 1.38 -15.60
CA ASP A 248 1.16 1.91 -16.47
C ASP A 248 -0.04 0.92 -16.56
N ALA A 249 0.23 -0.40 -16.69
CA ALA A 249 -0.82 -1.42 -16.66
C ALA A 249 -1.56 -1.48 -15.31
N TYR A 250 -0.82 -1.33 -14.20
CA TYR A 250 -1.40 -1.18 -12.87
C TYR A 250 -2.35 0.03 -12.82
N ASP A 251 -1.93 1.18 -13.35
CA ASP A 251 -2.75 2.40 -13.35
C ASP A 251 -4.10 2.20 -14.05
N GLU A 252 -4.12 1.51 -15.19
CA GLU A 252 -5.36 1.19 -15.90
C GLU A 252 -6.25 0.23 -15.11
N ALA A 253 -5.65 -0.75 -14.44
CA ALA A 253 -6.39 -1.74 -13.66
C ALA A 253 -6.97 -1.10 -12.38
N ILE A 254 -6.16 -0.36 -11.60
CA ILE A 254 -6.63 0.25 -10.35
C ILE A 254 -7.70 1.30 -10.61
N GLN A 255 -7.64 2.05 -11.70
CA GLN A 255 -8.67 3.00 -12.08
C GLN A 255 -10.03 2.31 -12.29
N LYS A 256 -10.04 1.12 -12.90
CA LYS A 256 -11.27 0.31 -13.06
C LYS A 256 -11.80 -0.15 -11.70
N LEU A 257 -10.91 -0.57 -10.79
CA LEU A 257 -11.29 -1.02 -9.43
C LEU A 257 -11.83 0.14 -8.58
N ILE A 258 -11.25 1.33 -8.70
CA ILE A 258 -11.74 2.55 -8.04
C ILE A 258 -13.14 2.88 -8.58
N ALA A 259 -13.32 2.94 -9.90
CA ALA A 259 -14.61 3.24 -10.54
C ALA A 259 -15.70 2.21 -10.21
N ALA A 260 -15.32 0.94 -10.01
CA ALA A 260 -16.24 -0.14 -9.60
C ALA A 260 -16.53 -0.16 -8.08
N GLY A 261 -15.93 0.74 -7.28
CA GLY A 261 -16.06 0.76 -5.82
C GLY A 261 -15.35 -0.39 -5.09
N THR A 262 -14.51 -1.16 -5.80
CA THR A 262 -13.81 -2.31 -5.20
C THR A 262 -12.79 -1.86 -4.16
N VAL A 263 -12.05 -0.78 -4.43
CA VAL A 263 -11.06 -0.23 -3.49
C VAL A 263 -11.75 0.28 -2.23
N SER A 264 -12.87 1.02 -2.37
CA SER A 264 -13.69 1.51 -1.25
C SER A 264 -14.23 0.36 -0.39
N ARG A 265 -14.77 -0.69 -1.02
CA ARG A 265 -15.25 -1.89 -0.31
C ARG A 265 -14.14 -2.57 0.50
N LEU A 266 -12.97 -2.76 -0.10
CA LEU A 266 -11.82 -3.33 0.60
C LEU A 266 -11.33 -2.40 1.73
N ALA A 267 -11.32 -1.08 1.51
CA ALA A 267 -10.97 -0.14 2.57
C ALA A 267 -11.90 -0.29 3.78
N ILE A 268 -13.22 -0.34 3.56
CA ILE A 268 -14.20 -0.55 4.64
C ILE A 268 -13.97 -1.92 5.33
N GLU A 269 -13.67 -2.97 4.57
CA GLU A 269 -13.45 -4.32 5.11
C GLU A 269 -12.23 -4.35 6.06
N TYR A 270 -11.11 -3.73 5.68
CA TYR A 270 -9.87 -3.78 6.44
C TYR A 270 -9.74 -2.69 7.52
N PHE A 271 -10.29 -1.48 7.27
CA PHE A 271 -10.15 -0.33 8.19
C PHE A 271 -11.43 0.01 8.94
N GLY A 272 -12.59 -0.56 8.56
CA GLY A 272 -13.89 -0.16 9.10
C GLY A 272 -14.42 1.17 8.54
N GLU A 273 -13.67 1.83 7.67
CA GLU A 273 -14.04 3.09 7.00
C GLU A 273 -13.40 3.18 5.61
N ASP A 274 -13.97 4.01 4.74
CA ASP A 274 -13.40 4.27 3.41
C ASP A 274 -12.26 5.28 3.49
N VAL A 275 -11.05 4.79 3.78
CA VAL A 275 -9.84 5.63 3.81
C VAL A 275 -9.48 6.19 2.42
N SER A 276 -9.96 5.60 1.33
CA SER A 276 -9.71 6.08 -0.02
C SER A 276 -10.49 7.37 -0.34
N ALA A 277 -11.59 7.61 0.37
CA ALA A 277 -12.40 8.83 0.24
C ALA A 277 -11.84 10.03 1.03
N LEU A 278 -10.80 9.84 1.84
CA LEU A 278 -10.21 10.88 2.71
C LEU A 278 -9.05 11.65 2.04
N GLN A 279 -8.84 11.44 0.75
CA GLN A 279 -7.74 12.03 -0.06
C GLN A 279 -8.02 13.48 -0.45
#